data_ba6fd34947251d57a47e6714281df68f
#
_entry.id   ba6fd34947251d57a47e6714281df68f
#
_cell.length_a   1.000
_cell.length_b   1.000
_cell.length_c   1.000
_cell.angle_alpha   90.00
_cell.angle_beta   90.00
_cell.angle_gamma   90.00
#
_symmetry.space_group_name_H-M   'P 1'
#
loop_
_entity.id
_entity.type
_entity.pdbx_description
1 polymer ?
#
loop_
_entity_poly.entity_id
_entity_poly.type
_entity_poly.pdbx_seq_one_letter_code
_entity_poly.pdbx_strand_id
1 'polypeptide(L)'
;MNEMDKKEEKKIIRQEFLTGERALFMGKNLDIYDTIFDDGESPLKESRGINLYGSMFKWKYPLWYSKNIVAEDCHWFEMARAGVWYTDNIAVRRALIQAPKNFRRCKGLELTDVTFTHAEETLWSCDDVTMNHVTAKGDYFAMNSNNMKIDDLKLDGNYSFDGCRNVEIRNSNMLS
;
A
#
# COMPACT_ATOMS: atom_id res chain seq x y z
N MET A 1 30.18 20.91 -21.00
CA MET A 1 30.24 19.58 -20.42
C MET A 1 28.93 19.30 -19.75
N ASN A 2 28.15 18.42 -20.34
CA ASN A 2 26.77 18.15 -19.94
C ASN A 2 26.77 17.44 -18.59
N GLU A 3 26.08 18.01 -17.62
CA GLU A 3 25.56 17.28 -16.49
C GLU A 3 24.50 16.30 -17.00
N MET A 4 24.90 15.36 -17.84
CA MET A 4 24.05 14.29 -18.28
C MET A 4 24.05 13.21 -17.20
N ASP A 5 22.88 13.08 -16.56
CA ASP A 5 22.38 11.87 -15.94
C ASP A 5 23.42 11.02 -15.18
N LYS A 6 23.76 11.45 -13.98
CA LYS A 6 24.00 10.45 -12.95
C LYS A 6 22.66 9.73 -12.74
N LYS A 7 22.42 8.67 -13.53
CA LYS A 7 21.48 7.64 -13.12
C LYS A 7 21.88 7.30 -11.69
N GLU A 8 21.07 7.71 -10.73
CA GLU A 8 21.28 7.28 -9.36
C GLU A 8 21.28 5.75 -9.40
N GLU A 9 22.40 5.14 -8.99
CA GLU A 9 22.56 3.70 -9.01
C GLU A 9 21.51 3.07 -8.11
N LYS A 10 20.80 2.08 -8.64
CA LYS A 10 19.83 1.29 -7.89
C LYS A 10 20.56 0.45 -6.86
N LYS A 11 20.22 0.60 -5.60
CA LYS A 11 20.72 -0.24 -4.52
C LYS A 11 19.82 -1.45 -4.34
N ILE A 12 20.40 -2.62 -4.18
CA ILE A 12 19.69 -3.88 -3.98
C ILE A 12 19.85 -4.36 -2.56
N ILE A 13 18.74 -4.71 -1.92
CA ILE A 13 18.67 -5.30 -0.58
C ILE A 13 18.00 -6.66 -0.73
N ARG A 14 18.63 -7.73 -0.22
CA ARG A 14 18.11 -9.09 -0.32
C ARG A 14 18.18 -9.81 1.00
N GLN A 15 17.10 -10.53 1.34
CA GLN A 15 17.05 -11.46 2.46
C GLN A 15 17.56 -10.86 3.77
N GLU A 16 17.20 -9.61 4.03
CA GLU A 16 17.55 -8.93 5.26
C GLU A 16 16.43 -9.05 6.30
N PHE A 17 16.81 -9.01 7.56
CA PHE A 17 15.92 -8.83 8.67
C PHE A 17 16.23 -7.48 9.30
N LEU A 18 15.36 -6.50 9.04
CA LEU A 18 15.59 -5.12 9.46
C LEU A 18 14.71 -4.78 10.66
N THR A 19 15.35 -4.34 11.72
CA THR A 19 14.70 -3.93 12.96
C THR A 19 15.12 -2.51 13.34
N GLY A 20 14.40 -1.94 14.30
CA GLY A 20 14.64 -0.58 14.76
C GLY A 20 13.84 0.45 13.99
N GLU A 21 13.63 1.61 14.61
CA GLU A 21 12.88 2.69 14.00
C GLU A 21 13.53 3.19 12.73
N ARG A 22 12.69 3.42 11.69
CA ARG A 22 13.10 4.07 10.46
C ARG A 22 14.29 3.40 9.77
N ALA A 23 14.30 2.08 9.70
CA ALA A 23 15.44 1.29 9.21
C ALA A 23 15.94 1.75 7.82
N LEU A 24 15.05 2.14 6.92
CA LEU A 24 15.36 2.67 5.58
C LEU A 24 14.72 4.04 5.35
N PHE A 25 14.70 4.86 6.38
CA PHE A 25 14.15 6.22 6.31
C PHE A 25 14.79 7.04 5.20
N MET A 26 13.96 7.72 4.42
CA MET A 26 14.37 8.51 3.25
C MET A 26 15.13 7.69 2.19
N GLY A 27 14.92 6.38 2.16
CA GLY A 27 15.52 5.52 1.13
C GLY A 27 15.15 5.98 -0.27
N LYS A 28 16.08 5.86 -1.22
CA LYS A 28 15.87 6.23 -2.62
C LYS A 28 16.39 5.14 -3.55
N ASN A 29 15.60 4.84 -4.59
CA ASN A 29 15.98 3.92 -5.66
C ASN A 29 16.49 2.57 -5.13
N LEU A 30 15.64 1.90 -4.36
CA LEU A 30 15.93 0.61 -3.75
C LEU A 30 15.10 -0.49 -4.41
N ASP A 31 15.74 -1.60 -4.76
CA ASP A 31 15.07 -2.85 -5.04
C ASP A 31 15.27 -3.77 -3.82
N ILE A 32 14.15 -4.15 -3.20
CA ILE A 32 14.14 -4.89 -1.92
C ILE A 32 13.50 -6.25 -2.17
N TYR A 33 14.22 -7.31 -1.89
CA TYR A 33 13.78 -8.69 -2.09
C TYR A 33 13.76 -9.45 -0.77
N ASP A 34 12.68 -10.17 -0.54
CA ASP A 34 12.56 -11.18 0.53
C ASP A 34 13.05 -10.67 1.89
N THR A 35 12.71 -9.43 2.21
CA THR A 35 13.16 -8.72 3.41
C THR A 35 12.03 -8.62 4.41
N ILE A 36 12.35 -8.79 5.68
CA ILE A 36 11.41 -8.68 6.80
C ILE A 36 11.70 -7.38 7.56
N PHE A 37 10.66 -6.56 7.71
CA PHE A 37 10.69 -5.35 8.53
C PHE A 37 9.91 -5.62 9.82
N ASP A 38 10.60 -5.63 10.96
CA ASP A 38 10.00 -5.93 12.26
C ASP A 38 10.60 -5.07 13.37
N ASP A 39 9.91 -5.04 14.51
CA ASP A 39 10.37 -4.39 15.74
C ASP A 39 10.94 -2.98 15.52
N GLY A 40 10.16 -2.16 14.86
CA GLY A 40 10.51 -0.77 14.60
C GLY A 40 9.50 -0.08 13.72
N GLU A 41 9.15 1.15 14.04
CA GLU A 41 8.16 1.94 13.32
C GLU A 41 8.74 2.60 12.07
N SER A 42 7.89 2.79 11.07
CA SER A 42 8.17 3.66 9.93
C SER A 42 9.44 3.31 9.15
N PRO A 43 9.67 2.04 8.77
CA PRO A 43 10.93 1.65 8.14
C PRO A 43 11.20 2.34 6.81
N LEU A 44 10.16 2.66 6.05
CA LEU A 44 10.28 3.28 4.72
C LEU A 44 9.65 4.67 4.67
N LYS A 45 9.55 5.33 5.80
CA LYS A 45 9.01 6.70 5.85
C LYS A 45 9.83 7.64 4.96
N GLU A 46 9.13 8.48 4.20
CA GLU A 46 9.73 9.47 3.28
C GLU A 46 10.67 8.86 2.22
N SER A 47 10.42 7.61 1.86
CA SER A 47 11.17 6.93 0.80
C SER A 47 10.62 7.25 -0.59
N ARG A 48 11.44 7.05 -1.63
CA ARG A 48 11.07 7.31 -3.02
C ARG A 48 11.72 6.31 -3.97
N GLY A 49 10.94 5.82 -4.93
CA GLY A 49 11.45 4.90 -5.92
C GLY A 49 11.83 3.55 -5.32
N ILE A 50 10.90 2.92 -4.62
CA ILE A 50 11.11 1.66 -3.91
C ILE A 50 10.35 0.56 -4.62
N ASN A 51 11.03 -0.50 -4.98
CA ASN A 51 10.41 -1.74 -5.45
C ASN A 51 10.61 -2.82 -4.39
N LEU A 52 9.50 -3.39 -3.94
CA LEU A 52 9.45 -4.41 -2.90
C LEU A 52 8.93 -5.71 -3.50
N TYR A 53 9.66 -6.79 -3.30
CA TYR A 53 9.31 -8.12 -3.79
C TYR A 53 9.41 -9.14 -2.68
N GLY A 54 8.35 -9.90 -2.45
CA GLY A 54 8.34 -10.97 -1.46
C GLY A 54 8.64 -10.53 -0.03
N SER A 55 8.38 -9.29 0.31
CA SER A 55 8.77 -8.70 1.58
C SER A 55 7.61 -8.67 2.57
N MET A 56 7.93 -8.59 3.85
CA MET A 56 6.98 -8.65 4.96
C MET A 56 7.12 -7.45 5.87
N PHE A 57 5.98 -6.83 6.18
CA PHE A 57 5.88 -5.76 7.16
C PHE A 57 5.16 -6.30 8.41
N LYS A 58 5.86 -6.31 9.53
CA LYS A 58 5.33 -6.87 10.78
C LYS A 58 5.02 -5.83 11.85
N TRP A 59 5.35 -4.57 11.64
CA TRP A 59 5.13 -3.52 12.62
C TRP A 59 4.61 -2.24 11.98
N LYS A 60 4.25 -1.27 12.80
CA LYS A 60 3.47 -0.07 12.46
C LYS A 60 4.11 0.84 11.43
N TYR A 61 3.27 1.44 10.63
CA TYR A 61 3.53 2.59 9.77
C TYR A 61 4.60 2.37 8.69
N PRO A 62 4.57 1.27 7.93
CA PRO A 62 5.64 0.95 6.98
C PRO A 62 5.96 2.04 5.96
N LEU A 63 4.94 2.63 5.37
CA LEU A 63 5.07 3.54 4.22
C LEU A 63 4.27 4.82 4.47
N TRP A 64 4.92 5.79 5.06
CA TRP A 64 4.34 7.11 5.29
C TRP A 64 5.11 8.19 4.54
N TYR A 65 4.38 9.10 3.88
CA TYR A 65 4.97 10.19 3.11
C TYR A 65 5.97 9.73 2.05
N SER A 66 5.65 8.61 1.40
CA SER A 66 6.52 8.00 0.39
C SER A 66 5.97 8.23 -1.02
N LYS A 67 6.77 8.02 -2.05
CA LYS A 67 6.37 8.19 -3.45
C LYS A 67 7.01 7.15 -4.36
N ASN A 68 6.26 6.77 -5.42
CA ASN A 68 6.76 5.88 -6.45
C ASN A 68 7.17 4.53 -5.87
N ILE A 69 6.17 3.79 -5.39
CA ILE A 69 6.34 2.51 -4.71
C ILE A 69 5.68 1.42 -5.56
N VAL A 70 6.39 0.32 -5.74
CA VAL A 70 5.83 -0.94 -6.24
C VAL A 70 6.05 -2.02 -5.21
N ALA A 71 4.99 -2.71 -4.83
CA ALA A 71 5.05 -3.82 -3.88
C ALA A 71 4.37 -5.04 -4.50
N GLU A 72 5.12 -6.09 -4.76
CA GLU A 72 4.63 -7.35 -5.33
C GLU A 72 4.96 -8.51 -4.42
N ASP A 73 4.00 -9.42 -4.26
CA ASP A 73 4.14 -10.61 -3.40
C ASP A 73 4.53 -10.25 -1.96
N CYS A 74 3.94 -9.18 -1.44
CA CYS A 74 4.22 -8.66 -0.12
C CYS A 74 3.09 -8.97 0.87
N HIS A 75 3.44 -8.93 2.15
CA HIS A 75 2.52 -9.23 3.24
C HIS A 75 2.62 -8.16 4.33
N TRP A 76 1.49 -7.50 4.61
CA TRP A 76 1.33 -6.63 5.79
C TRP A 76 0.64 -7.44 6.89
N PHE A 77 1.36 -7.75 7.95
CA PHE A 77 0.82 -8.47 9.11
C PHE A 77 -0.09 -7.58 9.95
N GLU A 78 -0.80 -8.12 10.90
CA GLU A 78 -1.81 -7.40 11.67
C GLU A 78 -1.30 -6.12 12.34
N MET A 79 -0.08 -6.14 12.83
CA MET A 79 0.50 -4.99 13.51
C MET A 79 1.14 -3.95 12.57
N ALA A 80 1.16 -4.22 11.28
CA ALA A 80 1.56 -3.24 10.27
C ALA A 80 0.42 -2.25 9.93
N ARG A 81 -0.32 -1.86 10.91
CA ARG A 81 -1.48 -0.97 10.82
C ARG A 81 -1.09 0.43 10.39
N ALA A 82 -2.03 1.15 9.82
CA ALA A 82 -1.76 2.44 9.20
C ALA A 82 -0.56 2.32 8.25
N GLY A 83 -0.58 1.27 7.43
CA GLY A 83 0.62 0.79 6.75
C GLY A 83 1.05 1.65 5.59
N VAL A 84 0.11 2.33 4.92
CA VAL A 84 0.40 3.17 3.76
C VAL A 84 -0.43 4.45 3.88
N TRP A 85 0.18 5.50 4.38
CA TRP A 85 -0.46 6.80 4.57
C TRP A 85 0.32 7.91 3.88
N TYR A 86 -0.39 8.87 3.29
CA TYR A 86 0.19 10.02 2.61
C TYR A 86 1.23 9.63 1.54
N THR A 87 0.98 8.51 0.84
CA THR A 87 1.90 7.94 -0.12
C THR A 87 1.31 8.01 -1.52
N ASP A 88 2.05 8.56 -2.45
CA ASP A 88 1.59 8.81 -3.82
C ASP A 88 2.28 7.87 -4.83
N ASN A 89 1.53 7.51 -5.88
CA ASN A 89 1.98 6.62 -6.94
C ASN A 89 2.48 5.28 -6.40
N ILE A 90 1.56 4.51 -5.85
CA ILE A 90 1.85 3.18 -5.32
C ILE A 90 1.03 2.12 -6.05
N ALA A 91 1.69 1.07 -6.50
CA ALA A 91 1.07 -0.14 -7.03
C ALA A 91 1.36 -1.32 -6.10
N VAL A 92 0.31 -2.02 -5.71
CA VAL A 92 0.40 -3.22 -4.86
C VAL A 92 -0.23 -4.38 -5.63
N ARG A 93 0.54 -5.44 -5.83
CA ARG A 93 0.12 -6.61 -6.60
C ARG A 93 0.41 -7.90 -5.86
N ARG A 94 -0.56 -8.80 -5.86
CA ARG A 94 -0.45 -10.10 -5.19
C ARG A 94 -0.02 -9.95 -3.74
N ALA A 95 -0.86 -9.31 -2.95
CA ALA A 95 -0.55 -9.01 -1.56
C ALA A 95 -1.63 -9.52 -0.61
N LEU A 96 -1.21 -9.88 0.58
CA LEU A 96 -2.07 -10.13 1.72
C LEU A 96 -1.88 -9.01 2.74
N ILE A 97 -2.97 -8.33 3.06
CA ILE A 97 -2.95 -7.22 4.03
C ILE A 97 -3.87 -7.59 5.18
N GLN A 98 -3.29 -7.95 6.31
CA GLN A 98 -4.02 -8.30 7.52
C GLN A 98 -4.21 -7.11 8.46
N ALA A 99 -3.44 -6.05 8.28
CA ALA A 99 -3.51 -4.87 9.10
C ALA A 99 -4.70 -3.97 8.73
N PRO A 100 -5.40 -3.41 9.72
CA PRO A 100 -6.44 -2.42 9.48
C PRO A 100 -5.86 -1.03 9.15
N LYS A 101 -6.72 -0.12 8.74
CA LYS A 101 -6.41 1.30 8.51
C LYS A 101 -5.33 1.54 7.47
N ASN A 102 -5.27 0.71 6.43
CA ASN A 102 -4.33 0.89 5.33
C ASN A 102 -4.86 1.86 4.27
N PHE A 103 -3.94 2.51 3.57
CA PHE A 103 -4.22 3.46 2.49
C PHE A 103 -5.10 4.65 2.92
N ARG A 104 -4.45 5.62 3.53
CA ARG A 104 -5.08 6.90 3.86
C ARG A 104 -4.36 8.04 3.16
N ARG A 105 -5.14 8.94 2.54
CA ARG A 105 -4.64 10.11 1.82
C ARG A 105 -3.54 9.77 0.82
N CYS A 106 -3.75 8.69 0.08
CA CYS A 106 -2.89 8.29 -1.02
C CYS A 106 -3.47 8.81 -2.35
N LYS A 107 -2.62 9.22 -3.26
CA LYS A 107 -2.99 9.64 -4.60
C LYS A 107 -2.26 8.82 -5.66
N GLY A 108 -3.02 8.25 -6.58
CA GLY A 108 -2.46 7.33 -7.57
C GLY A 108 -2.17 5.97 -6.96
N LEU A 109 -3.22 5.22 -6.65
CA LEU A 109 -3.16 3.91 -6.02
C LEU A 109 -3.68 2.84 -6.97
N GLU A 110 -2.88 1.80 -7.20
CA GLU A 110 -3.28 0.61 -7.96
C GLU A 110 -3.21 -0.62 -7.04
N LEU A 111 -4.32 -1.34 -6.93
CA LEU A 111 -4.44 -2.59 -6.20
C LEU A 111 -4.85 -3.70 -7.15
N THR A 112 -4.04 -4.74 -7.30
CA THR A 112 -4.31 -5.89 -8.14
C THR A 112 -4.03 -7.18 -7.38
N ASP A 113 -4.99 -8.09 -7.35
CA ASP A 113 -4.88 -9.36 -6.61
C ASP A 113 -4.50 -9.14 -5.14
N VAL A 114 -5.27 -8.32 -4.44
CA VAL A 114 -5.04 -7.97 -3.04
C VAL A 114 -6.16 -8.50 -2.17
N THR A 115 -5.80 -9.09 -1.05
CA THR A 115 -6.73 -9.57 -0.03
C THR A 115 -6.54 -8.79 1.26
N PHE A 116 -7.63 -8.16 1.72
CA PHE A 116 -7.72 -7.51 3.03
C PHE A 116 -8.55 -8.37 3.96
N THR A 117 -7.94 -8.92 4.98
CA THR A 117 -8.66 -9.74 5.99
C THR A 117 -9.28 -8.89 7.10
N HIS A 118 -8.74 -7.69 7.35
CA HIS A 118 -9.25 -6.70 8.29
C HIS A 118 -9.27 -5.33 7.61
N ALA A 119 -10.28 -5.09 6.78
CA ALA A 119 -10.36 -3.90 5.95
C ALA A 119 -10.99 -2.69 6.65
N GLU A 120 -11.16 -2.74 7.98
CA GLU A 120 -11.72 -1.62 8.73
C GLU A 120 -10.95 -0.34 8.47
N GLU A 121 -11.67 0.71 8.19
CA GLU A 121 -11.09 2.04 7.96
C GLU A 121 -9.98 2.07 6.90
N THR A 122 -10.09 1.21 5.90
CA THR A 122 -9.13 1.11 4.80
C THR A 122 -9.56 1.98 3.62
N LEU A 123 -8.60 2.55 2.92
CA LEU A 123 -8.80 3.35 1.72
C LEU A 123 -9.61 4.62 2.00
N TRP A 124 -9.16 5.40 2.96
CA TRP A 124 -9.81 6.65 3.35
C TRP A 124 -9.16 7.86 2.71
N SER A 125 -10.00 8.72 2.15
CA SER A 125 -9.57 9.99 1.54
C SER A 125 -8.45 9.81 0.51
N CYS A 126 -8.56 8.75 -0.29
CA CYS A 126 -7.67 8.47 -1.40
C CYS A 126 -8.22 9.04 -2.71
N ASP A 127 -7.36 9.27 -3.68
CA ASP A 127 -7.71 9.83 -4.98
C ASP A 127 -6.99 9.09 -6.10
N ASP A 128 -7.63 8.95 -7.27
CA ASP A 128 -7.10 8.23 -8.42
C ASP A 128 -6.75 6.77 -8.07
N VAL A 129 -7.77 5.98 -7.78
CA VAL A 129 -7.65 4.59 -7.33
C VAL A 129 -8.13 3.63 -8.41
N THR A 130 -7.33 2.63 -8.70
CA THR A 130 -7.71 1.51 -9.56
C THR A 130 -7.61 0.22 -8.77
N MET A 131 -8.68 -0.58 -8.80
CA MET A 131 -8.70 -1.91 -8.18
C MET A 131 -9.08 -2.95 -9.21
N ASN A 132 -8.39 -4.08 -9.17
CA ASN A 132 -8.72 -5.26 -9.95
C ASN A 132 -8.47 -6.52 -9.13
N HIS A 133 -9.49 -7.33 -8.99
CA HIS A 133 -9.45 -8.58 -8.24
C HIS A 133 -9.02 -8.36 -6.78
N VAL A 134 -9.87 -7.68 -6.04
CA VAL A 134 -9.65 -7.35 -4.62
C VAL A 134 -10.72 -8.02 -3.78
N THR A 135 -10.31 -8.62 -2.68
CA THR A 135 -11.21 -9.18 -1.67
C THR A 135 -10.97 -8.43 -0.36
N ALA A 136 -12.04 -7.93 0.25
CA ALA A 136 -11.96 -7.14 1.47
C ALA A 136 -13.08 -7.52 2.44
N LYS A 137 -12.72 -7.61 3.72
CA LYS A 137 -13.66 -7.84 4.81
C LYS A 137 -13.44 -6.83 5.92
N GLY A 138 -14.44 -6.03 6.21
CA GLY A 138 -14.41 -5.01 7.25
C GLY A 138 -15.32 -3.83 6.93
N ASP A 139 -15.69 -3.10 7.97
CA ASP A 139 -16.56 -1.94 7.86
C ASP A 139 -15.78 -0.67 7.49
N TYR A 140 -16.50 0.33 6.98
CA TYR A 140 -15.95 1.64 6.62
C TYR A 140 -14.85 1.59 5.56
N PHE A 141 -15.02 0.72 4.58
CA PHE A 141 -14.10 0.63 3.44
C PHE A 141 -14.32 1.76 2.44
N ALA A 142 -13.26 2.40 1.96
CA ALA A 142 -13.27 3.41 0.90
C ALA A 142 -14.11 4.66 1.22
N MET A 143 -13.91 5.27 2.37
CA MET A 143 -14.60 6.49 2.76
C MET A 143 -13.95 7.73 2.16
N ASN A 144 -14.75 8.67 1.68
CA ASN A 144 -14.29 9.97 1.17
C ASN A 144 -13.19 9.87 0.10
N SER A 145 -13.23 8.84 -0.71
CA SER A 145 -12.27 8.62 -1.79
C SER A 145 -12.89 8.98 -3.14
N ASN A 146 -12.07 9.43 -4.07
CA ASN A 146 -12.57 9.95 -5.34
C ASN A 146 -11.83 9.36 -6.54
N ASN A 147 -12.48 9.41 -7.71
CA ASN A 147 -11.89 8.97 -8.96
C ASN A 147 -11.41 7.52 -8.88
N MET A 148 -12.36 6.61 -8.69
CA MET A 148 -12.07 5.20 -8.53
C MET A 148 -12.63 4.39 -9.69
N LYS A 149 -11.80 3.49 -10.20
CA LYS A 149 -12.20 2.44 -11.15
C LYS A 149 -11.98 1.09 -10.51
N ILE A 150 -13.05 0.35 -10.33
CA ILE A 150 -13.06 -0.90 -9.58
C ILE A 150 -13.63 -1.99 -10.47
N ASP A 151 -12.88 -3.05 -10.66
CA ASP A 151 -13.28 -4.26 -11.35
C ASP A 151 -13.01 -5.48 -10.46
N ASP A 152 -14.00 -6.35 -10.31
CA ASP A 152 -13.90 -7.58 -9.53
C ASP A 152 -13.50 -7.32 -8.05
N LEU A 153 -14.34 -6.58 -7.35
CA LEU A 153 -14.27 -6.41 -5.91
C LEU A 153 -15.26 -7.34 -5.22
N LYS A 154 -14.79 -8.09 -4.25
CA LYS A 154 -15.63 -8.81 -3.29
C LYS A 154 -15.46 -8.15 -1.94
N LEU A 155 -16.51 -7.48 -1.47
CA LEU A 155 -16.50 -6.73 -0.22
C LEU A 155 -17.57 -7.27 0.71
N ASP A 156 -17.15 -7.62 1.92
CA ASP A 156 -18.02 -7.99 3.04
C ASP A 156 -17.83 -6.98 4.17
N GLY A 157 -18.77 -6.06 4.31
CA GLY A 157 -18.70 -5.02 5.32
C GLY A 157 -19.76 -3.95 5.14
N ASN A 158 -20.01 -3.18 6.19
CA ASN A 158 -21.01 -2.12 6.23
C ASN A 158 -20.38 -0.74 6.04
N TYR A 159 -21.21 0.22 5.66
CA TYR A 159 -20.82 1.64 5.56
C TYR A 159 -19.68 1.90 4.59
N SER A 160 -19.69 1.23 3.46
CA SER A 160 -18.65 1.38 2.45
C SER A 160 -18.97 2.48 1.44
N PHE A 161 -17.91 3.13 0.92
CA PHE A 161 -18.01 4.17 -0.12
C PHE A 161 -18.74 5.45 0.27
N ASP A 162 -18.99 5.70 1.53
CA ASP A 162 -19.59 6.96 1.96
C ASP A 162 -18.72 8.16 1.60
N GLY A 163 -19.35 9.20 1.07
CA GLY A 163 -18.65 10.41 0.68
C GLY A 163 -17.76 10.30 -0.55
N CYS A 164 -17.80 9.19 -1.27
CA CYS A 164 -17.01 8.99 -2.48
C CYS A 164 -17.66 9.70 -3.69
N ARG A 165 -16.82 10.15 -4.63
CA ARG A 165 -17.23 10.79 -5.88
C ARG A 165 -16.49 10.18 -7.06
N ASN A 166 -17.19 10.11 -8.20
CA ASN A 166 -16.66 9.60 -9.45
C ASN A 166 -16.12 8.17 -9.31
N VAL A 167 -17.04 7.24 -9.02
CA VAL A 167 -16.74 5.83 -8.79
C VAL A 167 -17.39 4.97 -9.86
N GLU A 168 -16.60 4.16 -10.55
CA GLU A 168 -17.08 3.09 -11.42
C GLU A 168 -16.79 1.75 -10.77
N ILE A 169 -17.82 0.92 -10.63
CA ILE A 169 -17.70 -0.43 -10.06
C ILE A 169 -18.31 -1.43 -11.05
N ARG A 170 -17.52 -2.43 -11.45
CA ARG A 170 -17.92 -3.49 -12.37
C ARG A 170 -17.61 -4.86 -11.82
N ASN A 171 -18.44 -5.85 -12.19
CA ASN A 171 -18.21 -7.27 -11.88
C ASN A 171 -17.94 -7.54 -10.42
N SER A 172 -18.61 -6.83 -9.55
CA SER A 172 -18.32 -6.83 -8.11
C SER A 172 -19.48 -7.35 -7.30
N ASN A 173 -19.19 -7.82 -6.10
CA ASN A 173 -20.15 -8.31 -5.14
C ASN A 173 -19.89 -7.67 -3.77
N MET A 174 -20.90 -6.98 -3.26
CA MET A 174 -20.83 -6.31 -1.97
C MET A 174 -21.89 -6.89 -1.04
N LEU A 175 -21.44 -7.45 0.06
CA LEU A 175 -22.29 -8.04 1.08
C LEU A 175 -22.21 -7.19 2.36
N SER A 176 -23.30 -7.12 3.06
CA SER A 176 -23.41 -6.42 4.35
C SER A 176 -24.00 -7.34 5.41
#